data_1df3f2bd0f3046472e7a0e1119e9ba71
#
_entry.id   1df3f2bd0f3046472e7a0e1119e9ba71
#
_cell.length_a   1.000
_cell.length_b   1.000
_cell.length_c   1.000
_cell.angle_alpha   90.00
_cell.angle_beta   90.00
_cell.angle_gamma   90.00
#
_symmetry.space_group_name_H-M   'P 1'
#
loop_
_entity.id
_entity.type
_entity.pdbx_description
1 polymer ?
#
loop_
_entity_poly.entity_id
_entity_poly.type
_entity_poly.pdbx_seq_one_letter_code
_entity_poly.pdbx_strand_id
1 'polypeptide(L)'
;MTPTSQFAGRAALVAALAHAVQFLVLGIGPVLQEPAYPDPAHAGDNFWFGLAGATMFTVVAVAYLGFFAAGTSLTRLPGASDALWRTAMNTIAGIGIGGWLLAGATNLARRGFNATAIGAAAGGDPAIGRAVLQGAYLTTSAAAIASALAFAVWFLAFAVRGLRAQAFGWGVAVTAVLTALVPLAGWAANIGGVPVIVIGLAVIGAALLVGARRRRRAPAEVAQ
;
A
#
# COMPACT_ATOMS: atom_id res chain seq x y z
N MET A 1 -19.49 -21.11 -1.72
CA MET A 1 -18.49 -20.04 -1.82
C MET A 1 -18.93 -18.82 -1.09
N THR A 2 -18.09 -18.28 -0.23
CA THR A 2 -18.44 -17.13 0.55
C THR A 2 -18.33 -15.86 -0.33
N PRO A 3 -19.27 -14.93 -0.19
CA PRO A 3 -19.17 -13.58 -0.81
C PRO A 3 -17.81 -12.92 -0.55
N THR A 4 -17.17 -13.30 0.55
CA THR A 4 -15.87 -12.81 1.03
C THR A 4 -14.73 -12.97 0.02
N SER A 5 -14.62 -14.12 -0.68
CA SER A 5 -13.51 -14.35 -1.64
C SER A 5 -13.65 -13.50 -2.91
N GLN A 6 -14.90 -13.25 -3.36
CA GLN A 6 -15.14 -12.33 -4.47
C GLN A 6 -14.85 -10.90 -4.09
N PHE A 7 -15.26 -10.50 -2.88
CA PHE A 7 -14.97 -9.17 -2.37
C PHE A 7 -13.46 -8.96 -2.20
N ALA A 8 -12.75 -9.94 -1.60
CA ALA A 8 -11.29 -9.88 -1.46
C ALA A 8 -10.58 -9.75 -2.82
N GLY A 9 -11.01 -10.54 -3.81
CA GLY A 9 -10.44 -10.47 -5.15
C GLY A 9 -10.67 -9.11 -5.84
N ARG A 10 -11.88 -8.56 -5.72
CA ARG A 10 -12.20 -7.22 -6.27
C ARG A 10 -11.42 -6.13 -5.53
N ALA A 11 -11.35 -6.19 -4.20
CA ALA A 11 -10.62 -5.23 -3.38
C ALA A 11 -9.11 -5.25 -3.70
N ALA A 12 -8.52 -6.43 -3.94
CA ALA A 12 -7.14 -6.55 -4.39
C ALA A 12 -6.90 -5.87 -5.75
N LEU A 13 -7.82 -6.04 -6.72
CA LEU A 13 -7.72 -5.38 -8.03
C LEU A 13 -7.86 -3.86 -7.92
N VAL A 14 -8.78 -3.38 -7.08
CA VAL A 14 -8.94 -1.94 -6.82
C VAL A 14 -7.68 -1.37 -6.16
N ALA A 15 -7.09 -2.09 -5.19
CA ALA A 15 -5.84 -1.69 -4.56
C ALA A 15 -4.67 -1.68 -5.57
N ALA A 16 -4.58 -2.67 -6.46
CA ALA A 16 -3.59 -2.69 -7.53
C ALA A 16 -3.72 -1.48 -8.46
N LEU A 17 -4.94 -1.18 -8.91
CA LEU A 17 -5.22 -0.05 -9.79
C LEU A 17 -4.90 1.28 -9.10
N ALA A 18 -5.37 1.48 -7.87
CA ALA A 18 -5.11 2.70 -7.10
C ALA A 18 -3.61 2.93 -6.91
N HIS A 19 -2.86 1.86 -6.60
CA HIS A 19 -1.41 1.94 -6.42
C HIS A 19 -0.67 2.17 -7.75
N ALA A 20 -1.14 1.58 -8.85
CA ALA A 20 -0.60 1.85 -10.18
C ALA A 20 -0.78 3.32 -10.58
N VAL A 21 -1.98 3.88 -10.38
CA VAL A 21 -2.26 5.30 -10.64
C VAL A 21 -1.40 6.19 -9.75
N GLN A 22 -1.28 5.87 -8.45
CA GLN A 22 -0.39 6.60 -7.55
C GLN A 22 1.06 6.59 -8.05
N PHE A 23 1.56 5.43 -8.48
CA PHE A 23 2.92 5.31 -9.03
C PHE A 23 3.11 6.14 -10.28
N LEU A 24 2.15 6.15 -11.21
CA LEU A 24 2.21 6.97 -12.41
C LEU A 24 2.21 8.45 -12.07
N VAL A 25 1.34 8.90 -11.17
CA VAL A 25 1.23 10.32 -10.80
C VAL A 25 2.44 10.80 -10.00
N LEU A 26 2.89 10.01 -9.00
CA LEU A 26 3.94 10.44 -8.07
C LEU A 26 5.34 9.96 -8.44
N GLY A 27 5.47 8.87 -9.19
CA GLY A 27 6.74 8.30 -9.59
C GLY A 27 7.26 8.85 -10.90
N ILE A 28 6.40 9.03 -11.89
CA ILE A 28 6.79 9.52 -13.23
C ILE A 28 6.68 11.03 -13.34
N GLY A 29 5.67 11.64 -12.71
CA GLY A 29 5.46 13.09 -12.74
C GLY A 29 6.68 13.90 -12.28
N PRO A 30 7.31 13.61 -11.13
CA PRO A 30 8.49 14.33 -10.67
C PRO A 30 9.73 14.14 -11.54
N VAL A 31 9.91 12.98 -12.15
CA VAL A 31 11.05 12.71 -13.04
C VAL A 31 11.01 13.62 -14.27
N LEU A 32 9.81 14.05 -14.66
CA LEU A 32 9.62 14.90 -15.83
C LEU A 32 9.64 16.42 -15.51
N GLN A 33 9.48 16.81 -14.24
CA GLN A 33 9.20 18.19 -13.91
C GLN A 33 10.06 18.86 -12.83
N GLU A 34 10.80 18.11 -11.97
CA GLU A 34 11.46 18.76 -10.82
C GLU A 34 12.78 18.14 -10.39
N PRO A 35 13.74 18.96 -9.90
CA PRO A 35 14.85 18.46 -9.11
C PRO A 35 14.37 17.78 -7.83
N ALA A 36 15.12 16.80 -7.32
CA ALA A 36 14.78 15.97 -6.14
C ALA A 36 14.46 16.81 -4.88
N TYR A 37 14.93 18.06 -4.85
CA TYR A 37 14.70 19.03 -3.78
C TYR A 37 14.25 20.34 -4.40
N PRO A 38 12.94 20.68 -4.34
CA PRO A 38 12.46 21.97 -4.83
C PRO A 38 13.12 23.11 -4.06
N ASP A 39 13.43 24.20 -4.75
CA ASP A 39 13.90 25.42 -4.14
C ASP A 39 12.84 25.90 -3.13
N PRO A 40 13.21 26.20 -1.87
CA PRO A 40 12.29 26.78 -0.89
C PRO A 40 11.52 28.00 -1.38
N ALA A 41 12.10 28.82 -2.28
CA ALA A 41 11.44 29.96 -2.87
C ALA A 41 10.25 29.60 -3.78
N HIS A 42 10.22 28.36 -4.32
CA HIS A 42 9.18 27.87 -5.24
C HIS A 42 8.33 26.75 -4.63
N ALA A 43 8.46 26.49 -3.32
CA ALA A 43 7.77 25.38 -2.68
C ALA A 43 6.23 25.52 -2.75
N GLY A 44 5.69 26.76 -2.82
CA GLY A 44 4.26 27.03 -2.99
C GLY A 44 3.70 26.67 -4.37
N ASP A 45 4.55 26.64 -5.39
CA ASP A 45 4.13 26.40 -6.78
C ASP A 45 3.67 24.94 -6.99
N ASN A 46 3.99 24.06 -6.05
CA ASN A 46 3.69 22.63 -6.10
C ASN A 46 2.52 22.20 -5.22
N PHE A 47 1.70 23.12 -4.73
CA PHE A 47 0.55 22.82 -3.87
C PHE A 47 -0.40 21.76 -4.48
N TRP A 48 -0.80 21.95 -5.72
CA TRP A 48 -1.73 21.04 -6.40
C TRP A 48 -1.16 19.65 -6.58
N PHE A 49 0.14 19.53 -6.84
CA PHE A 49 0.82 18.25 -6.92
C PHE A 49 0.91 17.59 -5.54
N GLY A 50 1.16 18.35 -4.48
CA GLY A 50 1.12 17.88 -3.10
C GLY A 50 -0.28 17.37 -2.71
N LEU A 51 -1.32 18.11 -3.07
CA LEU A 51 -2.71 17.72 -2.81
C LEU A 51 -3.11 16.47 -3.60
N ALA A 52 -2.76 16.39 -4.89
CA ALA A 52 -2.98 15.18 -5.69
C ALA A 52 -2.25 13.98 -5.09
N GLY A 53 -1.01 14.16 -4.63
CA GLY A 53 -0.26 13.14 -3.93
C GLY A 53 -0.96 12.65 -2.66
N ALA A 54 -1.35 13.55 -1.77
CA ALA A 54 -2.05 13.20 -0.53
C ALA A 54 -3.37 12.47 -0.82
N THR A 55 -4.11 12.93 -1.83
CA THR A 55 -5.35 12.27 -2.28
C THR A 55 -5.07 10.85 -2.75
N MET A 56 -4.03 10.64 -3.55
CA MET A 56 -3.65 9.30 -4.02
C MET A 56 -3.23 8.38 -2.87
N PHE A 57 -2.47 8.88 -1.88
CA PHE A 57 -2.14 8.11 -0.68
C PHE A 57 -3.39 7.68 0.08
N THR A 58 -4.39 8.56 0.19
CA THR A 58 -5.66 8.26 0.85
C THR A 58 -6.47 7.22 0.08
N VAL A 59 -6.59 7.36 -1.26
CA VAL A 59 -7.30 6.40 -2.11
C VAL A 59 -6.67 5.01 -2.01
N VAL A 60 -5.35 4.92 -2.07
CA VAL A 60 -4.62 3.65 -1.90
C VAL A 60 -4.87 3.07 -0.50
N ALA A 61 -4.78 3.88 0.55
CA ALA A 61 -5.04 3.44 1.92
C ALA A 61 -6.44 2.84 2.11
N VAL A 62 -7.47 3.48 1.56
CA VAL A 62 -8.86 2.99 1.59
C VAL A 62 -9.00 1.68 0.81
N ALA A 63 -8.39 1.58 -0.38
CA ALA A 63 -8.41 0.36 -1.17
C ALA A 63 -7.74 -0.82 -0.44
N TYR A 64 -6.59 -0.57 0.20
CA TYR A 64 -5.91 -1.57 1.03
C TYR A 64 -6.72 -1.98 2.25
N LEU A 65 -7.42 -1.03 2.91
CA LEU A 65 -8.30 -1.35 4.04
C LEU A 65 -9.34 -2.41 3.64
N GLY A 66 -10.00 -2.22 2.50
CA GLY A 66 -10.97 -3.17 1.97
C GLY A 66 -10.35 -4.54 1.69
N PHE A 67 -9.17 -4.57 1.07
CA PHE A 67 -8.45 -5.82 0.78
C PHE A 67 -7.99 -6.54 2.06
N PHE A 68 -7.38 -5.83 3.02
CA PHE A 68 -6.89 -6.42 4.27
C PHE A 68 -8.04 -6.96 5.14
N ALA A 69 -9.13 -6.23 5.28
CA ALA A 69 -10.31 -6.69 6.02
C ALA A 69 -10.90 -7.97 5.40
N ALA A 70 -11.05 -7.99 4.07
CA ALA A 70 -11.55 -9.17 3.36
C ALA A 70 -10.57 -10.34 3.42
N GLY A 71 -9.28 -10.11 3.27
CA GLY A 71 -8.23 -11.11 3.35
C GLY A 71 -8.14 -11.75 4.74
N THR A 72 -8.19 -10.93 5.80
CA THR A 72 -8.25 -11.42 7.18
C THR A 72 -9.49 -12.29 7.41
N SER A 73 -10.65 -11.90 6.84
CA SER A 73 -11.87 -12.68 6.94
C SER A 73 -11.83 -13.98 6.13
N LEU A 74 -11.16 -13.96 4.97
CA LEU A 74 -11.01 -15.13 4.09
C LEU A 74 -10.13 -16.23 4.73
N THR A 75 -9.16 -15.84 5.54
CA THR A 75 -8.17 -16.72 6.16
C THR A 75 -8.54 -17.19 7.57
N ARG A 76 -9.84 -17.19 7.92
CA ARG A 76 -10.34 -17.68 9.20
C ARG A 76 -10.04 -19.17 9.41
N LEU A 77 -9.67 -19.50 10.64
CA LEU A 77 -9.47 -20.86 11.09
C LEU A 77 -10.42 -21.17 12.27
N PRO A 78 -10.86 -22.42 12.44
CA PRO A 78 -11.62 -22.78 13.63
C PRO A 78 -10.73 -22.69 14.88
N GLY A 79 -11.34 -22.30 16.00
CA GLY A 79 -10.68 -22.31 17.32
C GLY A 79 -10.48 -20.91 17.94
N ALA A 80 -10.24 -20.92 19.26
CA ALA A 80 -10.12 -19.68 20.07
C ALA A 80 -8.94 -18.78 19.65
N SER A 81 -7.85 -19.37 19.15
CA SER A 81 -6.68 -18.62 18.68
C SER A 81 -6.95 -17.76 17.43
N ASP A 82 -8.03 -18.04 16.69
CA ASP A 82 -8.37 -17.28 15.49
C ASP A 82 -8.72 -15.83 15.79
N ALA A 83 -9.39 -15.57 16.91
CA ALA A 83 -9.73 -14.20 17.31
C ALA A 83 -8.46 -13.35 17.54
N LEU A 84 -7.47 -13.91 18.24
CA LEU A 84 -6.19 -13.25 18.50
C LEU A 84 -5.45 -12.95 17.19
N TRP A 85 -5.39 -13.92 16.28
CA TRP A 85 -4.75 -13.76 14.98
C TRP A 85 -5.42 -12.70 14.12
N ARG A 86 -6.76 -12.66 14.09
CA ARG A 86 -7.50 -11.63 13.35
C ARG A 86 -7.23 -10.24 13.92
N THR A 87 -7.20 -10.12 15.25
CA THR A 87 -6.85 -8.86 15.92
C THR A 87 -5.43 -8.43 15.52
N ALA A 88 -4.45 -9.34 15.59
CA ALA A 88 -3.07 -9.04 15.20
C ALA A 88 -2.96 -8.63 13.72
N MET A 89 -3.58 -9.35 12.79
CA MET A 89 -3.58 -8.99 11.36
C MET A 89 -4.24 -7.63 11.10
N ASN A 90 -5.37 -7.34 11.75
CA ASN A 90 -6.04 -6.06 11.60
C ASN A 90 -5.22 -4.91 12.20
N THR A 91 -4.54 -5.14 13.33
CA THR A 91 -3.63 -4.15 13.94
C THR A 91 -2.45 -3.86 13.02
N ILE A 92 -1.80 -4.90 12.47
CA ILE A 92 -0.69 -4.76 11.52
C ILE A 92 -1.16 -3.99 10.26
N ALA A 93 -2.33 -4.36 9.72
CA ALA A 93 -2.92 -3.63 8.60
C ALA A 93 -3.18 -2.16 8.95
N GLY A 94 -3.71 -1.89 10.14
CA GLY A 94 -3.95 -0.52 10.65
C GLY A 94 -2.67 0.30 10.77
N ILE A 95 -1.59 -0.30 11.27
CA ILE A 95 -0.25 0.33 11.33
C ILE A 95 0.22 0.70 9.92
N GLY A 96 0.13 -0.25 8.98
CA GLY A 96 0.52 -0.02 7.59
C GLY A 96 -0.29 1.09 6.92
N ILE A 97 -1.61 1.07 7.07
CA ILE A 97 -2.51 2.09 6.53
C ILE A 97 -2.23 3.46 7.17
N GLY A 98 -2.08 3.52 8.50
CA GLY A 98 -1.76 4.74 9.23
C GLY A 98 -0.44 5.38 8.78
N GLY A 99 0.60 4.57 8.62
CA GLY A 99 1.88 5.02 8.09
C GLY A 99 1.78 5.53 6.66
N TRP A 100 0.96 4.88 5.80
CA TRP A 100 0.71 5.33 4.42
C TRP A 100 -0.02 6.67 4.38
N LEU A 101 -1.03 6.87 5.24
CA LEU A 101 -1.73 8.15 5.39
C LEU A 101 -0.80 9.24 5.92
N LEU A 102 0.06 8.91 6.89
CA LEU A 102 1.07 9.84 7.41
C LEU A 102 2.06 10.24 6.32
N ALA A 103 2.52 9.31 5.48
CA ALA A 103 3.36 9.61 4.35
C ALA A 103 2.68 10.58 3.36
N GLY A 104 1.37 10.40 3.12
CA GLY A 104 0.58 11.33 2.30
C GLY A 104 0.47 12.73 2.92
N ALA A 105 0.16 12.80 4.21
CA ALA A 105 0.03 14.06 4.94
C ALA A 105 1.35 14.84 4.98
N THR A 106 2.46 14.15 5.28
CA THR A 106 3.79 14.78 5.30
C THR A 106 4.25 15.20 3.91
N ASN A 107 3.89 14.44 2.86
CA ASN A 107 4.17 14.85 1.49
C ASN A 107 3.39 16.11 1.10
N LEU A 108 2.11 16.23 1.49
CA LEU A 108 1.34 17.46 1.28
C LEU A 108 1.92 18.63 2.05
N ALA A 109 2.23 18.44 3.33
CA ALA A 109 2.84 19.48 4.17
C ALA A 109 4.16 19.99 3.56
N ARG A 110 4.99 19.09 3.07
CA ARG A 110 6.26 19.42 2.41
C ARG A 110 6.09 20.25 1.14
N ARG A 111 5.04 19.97 0.35
CA ARG A 111 4.86 20.56 -0.99
C ARG A 111 3.95 21.77 -1.00
N GLY A 112 3.13 22.00 0.00
CA GLY A 112 2.07 22.99 -0.13
C GLY A 112 1.89 23.95 1.04
N PHE A 113 1.70 23.43 2.25
CA PHE A 113 1.27 24.31 3.35
C PHE A 113 2.41 25.06 4.04
N ASN A 114 3.64 24.54 4.00
CA ASN A 114 4.74 25.05 4.82
C ASN A 114 5.79 25.84 4.05
N ALA A 115 5.61 26.06 2.75
CA ALA A 115 6.58 26.80 1.97
C ALA A 115 6.81 28.22 2.52
N THR A 116 5.73 28.95 2.79
CA THR A 116 5.80 30.27 3.39
C THR A 116 6.31 30.21 4.84
N ALA A 117 5.85 29.21 5.62
CA ALA A 117 6.30 29.02 7.00
C ALA A 117 7.77 28.58 7.07
N ILE A 118 8.22 27.73 6.16
CA ILE A 118 9.62 27.29 6.05
C ILE A 118 10.50 28.49 5.66
N GLY A 119 10.07 29.28 4.68
CA GLY A 119 10.79 30.50 4.28
C GLY A 119 10.87 31.52 5.41
N ALA A 120 9.78 31.74 6.14
CA ALA A 120 9.74 32.64 7.30
C ALA A 120 10.61 32.12 8.47
N ALA A 121 10.53 30.81 8.79
CA ALA A 121 11.32 30.19 9.85
C ALA A 121 12.83 30.15 9.51
N ALA A 122 13.17 30.04 8.23
CA ALA A 122 14.55 30.08 7.76
C ALA A 122 15.15 31.50 7.79
N GLY A 123 14.33 32.54 8.07
CA GLY A 123 14.81 33.95 8.05
C GLY A 123 15.43 34.36 6.72
N GLY A 124 15.03 33.70 5.63
CA GLY A 124 15.61 33.85 4.31
C GLY A 124 16.90 33.08 4.05
N ASP A 125 17.37 32.25 5.02
CA ASP A 125 18.55 31.41 4.82
C ASP A 125 18.20 30.14 4.02
N PRO A 126 18.70 29.98 2.78
CA PRO A 126 18.40 28.82 1.95
C PRO A 126 18.93 27.49 2.52
N ALA A 127 19.97 27.53 3.35
CA ALA A 127 20.55 26.30 3.94
C ALA A 127 19.59 25.73 4.99
N ILE A 128 19.01 26.57 5.84
CA ILE A 128 18.01 26.17 6.84
C ILE A 128 16.76 25.67 6.14
N GLY A 129 16.27 26.36 5.11
CA GLY A 129 15.11 25.91 4.33
C GLY A 129 15.30 24.52 3.72
N ARG A 130 16.46 24.27 3.12
CA ARG A 130 16.81 22.93 2.58
C ARG A 130 16.86 21.85 3.66
N ALA A 131 17.44 22.15 4.83
CA ALA A 131 17.52 21.18 5.93
C ALA A 131 16.12 20.78 6.44
N VAL A 132 15.20 21.75 6.56
CA VAL A 132 13.80 21.49 6.96
C VAL A 132 13.08 20.62 5.91
N LEU A 133 13.23 20.93 4.62
CA LEU A 133 12.64 20.14 3.54
C LEU A 133 13.19 18.73 3.49
N GLN A 134 14.50 18.56 3.70
CA GLN A 134 15.12 17.24 3.79
C GLN A 134 14.61 16.44 4.98
N GLY A 135 14.44 17.06 6.15
CA GLY A 135 13.84 16.43 7.32
C GLY A 135 12.42 15.94 7.05
N ALA A 136 11.59 16.75 6.39
CA ALA A 136 10.23 16.37 5.99
C ALA A 136 10.23 15.20 4.98
N TYR A 137 11.18 15.18 4.03
CA TYR A 137 11.35 14.06 3.09
C TYR A 137 11.72 12.77 3.81
N LEU A 138 12.66 12.81 4.75
CA LEU A 138 13.05 11.65 5.55
C LEU A 138 11.88 11.12 6.38
N THR A 139 11.07 12.00 6.96
CA THR A 139 9.87 11.62 7.71
C THR A 139 8.84 10.91 6.81
N THR A 140 8.59 11.45 5.61
CA THR A 140 7.70 10.82 4.62
C THR A 140 8.21 9.42 4.23
N SER A 141 9.52 9.31 3.96
CA SER A 141 10.15 8.04 3.59
C SER A 141 10.10 7.02 4.73
N ALA A 142 10.39 7.44 5.96
CA ALA A 142 10.31 6.57 7.13
C ALA A 142 8.89 6.03 7.36
N ALA A 143 7.87 6.88 7.22
CA ALA A 143 6.47 6.48 7.32
C ALA A 143 6.07 5.47 6.22
N ALA A 144 6.52 5.69 4.99
CA ALA A 144 6.29 4.77 3.88
C ALA A 144 7.00 3.41 4.09
N ILE A 145 8.23 3.41 4.61
CA ILE A 145 8.97 2.19 4.94
C ILE A 145 8.27 1.42 6.06
N ALA A 146 7.86 2.09 7.13
CA ALA A 146 7.11 1.45 8.23
C ALA A 146 5.81 0.80 7.72
N SER A 147 5.08 1.48 6.82
CA SER A 147 3.91 0.92 6.15
C SER A 147 4.23 -0.35 5.39
N ALA A 148 5.27 -0.33 4.59
CA ALA A 148 5.59 -1.49 3.77
C ALA A 148 6.10 -2.66 4.60
N LEU A 149 6.82 -2.44 5.69
CA LEU A 149 7.16 -3.50 6.64
C LEU A 149 5.90 -4.11 7.24
N ALA A 150 4.93 -3.30 7.67
CA ALA A 150 3.67 -3.78 8.19
C ALA A 150 2.88 -4.56 7.11
N PHE A 151 2.82 -4.06 5.88
CA PHE A 151 2.17 -4.76 4.77
C PHE A 151 2.87 -6.08 4.44
N ALA A 152 4.20 -6.12 4.45
CA ALA A 152 4.97 -7.34 4.23
C ALA A 152 4.63 -8.41 5.28
N VAL A 153 4.61 -8.05 6.55
CA VAL A 153 4.21 -8.95 7.64
C VAL A 153 2.78 -9.44 7.44
N TRP A 154 1.86 -8.56 7.05
CA TRP A 154 0.49 -8.95 6.76
C TRP A 154 0.38 -9.93 5.59
N PHE A 155 1.09 -9.69 4.47
CA PHE A 155 1.09 -10.59 3.30
C PHE A 155 1.68 -11.96 3.64
N LEU A 156 2.74 -12.03 4.44
CA LEU A 156 3.30 -13.29 4.91
C LEU A 156 2.30 -14.06 5.79
N ALA A 157 1.67 -13.37 6.74
CA ALA A 157 0.62 -13.96 7.57
C ALA A 157 -0.58 -14.44 6.74
N PHE A 158 -1.01 -13.63 5.75
CA PHE A 158 -2.06 -13.99 4.80
C PHE A 158 -1.73 -15.25 4.01
N ALA A 159 -0.50 -15.37 3.48
CA ALA A 159 -0.06 -16.56 2.75
C ALA A 159 -0.12 -17.82 3.61
N VAL A 160 0.47 -17.79 4.81
CA VAL A 160 0.50 -18.94 5.73
C VAL A 160 -0.90 -19.34 6.17
N ARG A 161 -1.70 -18.38 6.61
CA ARG A 161 -3.05 -18.67 7.09
C ARG A 161 -3.99 -19.10 5.97
N GLY A 162 -3.87 -18.50 4.79
CA GLY A 162 -4.69 -18.86 3.64
C GLY A 162 -4.46 -20.29 3.18
N LEU A 163 -3.22 -20.78 3.23
CA LEU A 163 -2.92 -22.19 2.98
C LEU A 163 -3.51 -23.09 4.07
N ARG A 164 -3.34 -22.74 5.35
CA ARG A 164 -3.91 -23.52 6.48
C ARG A 164 -5.43 -23.54 6.46
N ALA A 165 -6.06 -22.45 6.09
CA ALA A 165 -7.51 -22.35 5.95
C ALA A 165 -8.05 -22.95 4.64
N GLN A 166 -7.17 -23.42 3.76
CA GLN A 166 -7.53 -23.89 2.41
C GLN A 166 -8.34 -22.85 1.61
N ALA A 167 -8.12 -21.56 1.92
CA ALA A 167 -8.82 -20.46 1.29
C ALA A 167 -8.42 -20.29 -0.17
N PHE A 168 -7.16 -20.62 -0.49
CA PHE A 168 -6.56 -20.54 -1.83
C PHE A 168 -5.38 -21.52 -1.95
N GLY A 169 -4.89 -21.72 -3.18
CA GLY A 169 -3.77 -22.61 -3.46
C GLY A 169 -2.40 -21.92 -3.35
N TRP A 170 -1.35 -22.72 -3.54
CA TRP A 170 0.06 -22.30 -3.45
C TRP A 170 0.40 -21.10 -4.34
N GLY A 171 -0.19 -20.98 -5.54
CA GLY A 171 0.08 -19.85 -6.43
C GLY A 171 -0.22 -18.50 -5.79
N VAL A 172 -1.36 -18.37 -5.08
CA VAL A 172 -1.70 -17.15 -4.34
C VAL A 172 -0.76 -16.92 -3.17
N ALA A 173 -0.41 -17.98 -2.43
CA ALA A 173 0.51 -17.88 -1.30
C ALA A 173 1.92 -17.42 -1.74
N VAL A 174 2.47 -18.02 -2.78
CA VAL A 174 3.78 -17.62 -3.34
C VAL A 174 3.73 -16.19 -3.83
N THR A 175 2.67 -15.79 -4.55
CA THR A 175 2.51 -14.41 -5.00
C THR A 175 2.47 -13.44 -3.81
N ALA A 176 1.76 -13.77 -2.73
CA ALA A 176 1.72 -12.95 -1.53
C ALA A 176 3.11 -12.82 -0.86
N VAL A 177 3.88 -13.91 -0.79
CA VAL A 177 5.25 -13.89 -0.28
C VAL A 177 6.16 -13.00 -1.15
N LEU A 178 6.08 -13.13 -2.47
CA LEU A 178 6.85 -12.28 -3.39
C LEU A 178 6.45 -10.82 -3.27
N THR A 179 5.15 -10.53 -3.14
CA THR A 179 4.63 -9.16 -2.92
C THR A 179 5.12 -8.58 -1.59
N ALA A 180 5.39 -9.41 -0.58
CA ALA A 180 5.98 -8.98 0.68
C ALA A 180 7.48 -8.70 0.58
N LEU A 181 8.26 -9.62 0.03
CA LEU A 181 9.72 -9.63 0.15
C LEU A 181 10.44 -8.85 -0.95
N VAL A 182 9.95 -8.92 -2.19
CA VAL A 182 10.65 -8.27 -3.33
C VAL A 182 10.66 -6.74 -3.20
N PRO A 183 9.58 -6.05 -2.79
CA PRO A 183 9.62 -4.61 -2.56
C PRO A 183 10.61 -4.20 -1.46
N LEU A 184 10.71 -4.97 -0.39
CA LEU A 184 11.67 -4.71 0.69
C LEU A 184 13.11 -4.86 0.19
N ALA A 185 13.41 -5.91 -0.58
CA ALA A 185 14.71 -6.10 -1.20
C ALA A 185 15.01 -4.99 -2.24
N GLY A 186 14.03 -4.59 -3.03
CA GLY A 186 14.13 -3.51 -3.99
C GLY A 186 14.46 -2.17 -3.34
N TRP A 187 13.87 -1.88 -2.18
CA TRP A 187 14.21 -0.69 -1.39
C TRP A 187 15.61 -0.77 -0.81
N ALA A 188 16.00 -1.91 -0.24
CA ALA A 188 17.37 -2.10 0.27
C ALA A 188 18.42 -1.93 -0.85
N ALA A 189 18.08 -2.30 -2.08
CA ALA A 189 18.93 -2.12 -3.26
C ALA A 189 18.74 -0.76 -3.97
N ASN A 190 17.88 0.11 -3.46
CA ASN A 190 17.51 1.41 -4.05
C ASN A 190 16.95 1.33 -5.50
N ILE A 191 16.29 0.20 -5.83
CA ILE A 191 15.72 -0.06 -7.16
C ILE A 191 14.21 0.26 -7.21
N GLY A 192 13.59 0.40 -6.01
CA GLY A 192 12.14 0.53 -5.86
C GLY A 192 11.40 -0.82 -5.94
N GLY A 193 10.17 -0.87 -5.44
CA GLY A 193 9.41 -2.13 -5.35
C GLY A 193 7.94 -2.00 -5.75
N VAL A 194 7.48 -0.80 -6.09
CA VAL A 194 6.06 -0.53 -6.37
C VAL A 194 5.48 -1.37 -7.49
N PRO A 195 6.14 -1.57 -8.65
CA PRO A 195 5.59 -2.39 -9.72
C PRO A 195 5.29 -3.83 -9.28
N VAL A 196 6.12 -4.40 -8.41
CA VAL A 196 5.92 -5.76 -7.91
C VAL A 196 4.69 -5.84 -7.00
N ILE A 197 4.44 -4.82 -6.19
CA ILE A 197 3.24 -4.74 -5.35
C ILE A 197 1.99 -4.69 -6.23
N VAL A 198 1.99 -3.87 -7.28
CA VAL A 198 0.87 -3.73 -8.21
C VAL A 198 0.58 -5.05 -8.92
N ILE A 199 1.60 -5.68 -9.47
CA ILE A 199 1.46 -6.98 -10.17
C ILE A 199 1.00 -8.05 -9.18
N GLY A 200 1.59 -8.12 -7.99
CA GLY A 200 1.24 -9.08 -6.96
C GLY A 200 -0.23 -8.98 -6.54
N LEU A 201 -0.71 -7.78 -6.26
CA LEU A 201 -2.13 -7.53 -5.94
C LEU A 201 -3.06 -7.91 -7.10
N ALA A 202 -2.69 -7.58 -8.33
CA ALA A 202 -3.47 -7.93 -9.51
C ALA A 202 -3.57 -9.46 -9.70
N VAL A 203 -2.46 -10.18 -9.54
CA VAL A 203 -2.42 -11.65 -9.64
C VAL A 203 -3.22 -12.29 -8.50
N ILE A 204 -3.06 -11.84 -7.25
CA ILE A 204 -3.85 -12.32 -6.11
C ILE A 204 -5.34 -12.09 -6.37
N GLY A 205 -5.71 -10.89 -6.79
CA GLY A 205 -7.10 -10.53 -7.08
C GLY A 205 -7.73 -11.40 -8.16
N ALA A 206 -7.04 -11.56 -9.29
CA ALA A 206 -7.49 -12.39 -10.40
C ALA A 206 -7.62 -13.87 -9.98
N ALA A 207 -6.63 -14.41 -9.27
CA ALA A 207 -6.63 -15.80 -8.83
C ALA A 207 -7.78 -16.09 -7.84
N LEU A 208 -8.06 -15.17 -6.91
CA LEU A 208 -9.19 -15.26 -5.99
C LEU A 208 -10.53 -15.24 -6.74
N LEU A 209 -10.68 -14.41 -7.78
CA LEU A 209 -11.90 -14.35 -8.59
C LEU A 209 -12.10 -15.60 -9.46
N VAL A 210 -11.02 -16.13 -10.08
CA VAL A 210 -11.07 -17.35 -10.89
C VAL A 210 -11.38 -18.56 -10.00
N GLY A 211 -10.69 -18.72 -8.89
CA GLY A 211 -10.97 -19.77 -7.91
C GLY A 211 -12.42 -19.70 -7.42
N ALA A 212 -12.90 -18.47 -7.32
CA ALA A 212 -14.27 -18.14 -7.05
C ALA A 212 -15.25 -18.76 -8.05
N ARG A 213 -15.03 -18.57 -9.30
CA ARG A 213 -15.92 -19.04 -10.38
C ARG A 213 -15.88 -20.57 -10.52
N ARG A 214 -14.71 -21.21 -10.40
CA ARG A 214 -14.56 -22.66 -10.51
C ARG A 214 -15.37 -23.43 -9.45
N ARG A 215 -15.32 -22.98 -8.19
CA ARG A 215 -16.08 -23.63 -7.10
C ARG A 215 -17.60 -23.47 -7.26
N ARG A 216 -18.11 -22.51 -8.03
CA ARG A 216 -19.56 -22.38 -8.34
C ARG A 216 -20.04 -23.38 -9.40
N ARG A 217 -19.14 -23.83 -10.27
CA ARG A 217 -19.48 -24.76 -11.37
C ARG A 217 -19.44 -26.22 -10.94
N ALA A 218 -18.62 -26.57 -9.98
CA ALA A 218 -18.45 -27.94 -9.50
C ALA A 218 -19.69 -28.64 -8.91
N PRO A 219 -20.72 -28.02 -8.31
CA PRO A 219 -21.88 -28.72 -7.78
C PRO A 219 -22.90 -29.18 -8.82
N ALA A 220 -22.83 -28.70 -10.06
CA ALA A 220 -23.82 -29.07 -11.10
C ALA A 220 -23.51 -30.38 -11.82
N GLU A 221 -22.24 -30.86 -11.75
CA GLU A 221 -21.83 -32.10 -12.44
C GLU A 221 -21.93 -33.36 -11.58
N VAL A 222 -22.12 -33.23 -10.26
CA VAL A 222 -22.22 -34.40 -9.34
C VAL A 222 -23.69 -34.78 -9.09
N ALA A 223 -24.65 -34.04 -9.61
CA ALA A 223 -26.08 -34.30 -9.45
C ALA A 223 -26.73 -35.00 -10.69
N GLN A 224 -25.93 -35.43 -11.65
CA GLN A 224 -26.32 -36.28 -12.78
C GLN A 224 -25.73 -37.69 -12.64
#